data_75efa708d2cb9185530041d289a09c88
#
_entry.id   75efa708d2cb9185530041d289a09c88
#
_cell.length_a   1.000
_cell.length_b   1.000
_cell.length_c   1.000
_cell.angle_alpha   90.00
_cell.angle_beta   90.00
_cell.angle_gamma   90.00
#
_symmetry.space_group_name_H-M   'P 1'
#
loop_
_entity.id
_entity.type
_entity.pdbx_description
1 polymer ?
#
loop_
_entity_poly.entity_id
_entity_poly.type
_entity_poly.pdbx_seq_one_letter_code
_entity_poly.pdbx_strand_id
1 'polypeptide(L)'
;MNDSRKELRLAMLGMIEGNGHPYSWSAIVNGFDPAAMAQCPYPAILNYLGKQRVEDVRIPGARVTHLWTDDPADAPKVAAASLIPNVVSKPEDVIGHVDAAIISTDDGDDHIRRVKPFIEAGLPVFVDKPMATNIADLRQFVQWHKAGAVILSTSGMRYAPEMRLSDEQRAQLGDLRWITSFTCKTWERYGIHALEAVEPLLGPDFLTVQALSDAGGDVMHLTHRSGVRVTIGALHDAYGSFGAVHLYGTQGQLPLRLTDTYNAFRGQLVAFIDMLQTGTRPLPFDETVELMAVIIAGRRSREQNGAVIYIADILSETHS
;
A
#
# COMPACT_ATOMS: atom_id res chain seq x y z
N MET A 1 -31.83 -0.43 -10.89
CA MET A 1 -32.10 0.12 -9.55
C MET A 1 -31.16 1.28 -9.35
N ASN A 2 -31.69 2.49 -9.22
CA ASN A 2 -30.86 3.68 -8.98
C ASN A 2 -30.38 3.61 -7.53
N ASP A 3 -29.13 3.19 -7.31
CA ASP A 3 -28.52 3.18 -5.97
C ASP A 3 -28.24 4.64 -5.57
N SER A 4 -29.14 5.20 -4.77
CA SER A 4 -29.10 6.59 -4.31
C SER A 4 -28.06 6.82 -3.19
N ARG A 5 -26.99 6.01 -3.12
CA ARG A 5 -25.92 6.26 -2.18
C ARG A 5 -25.25 7.60 -2.51
N LYS A 6 -25.06 8.42 -1.49
CA LYS A 6 -24.37 9.71 -1.60
C LYS A 6 -22.94 9.47 -2.10
N GLU A 7 -22.51 10.23 -3.11
CA GLU A 7 -21.12 10.23 -3.56
C GLU A 7 -20.19 10.68 -2.41
N LEU A 8 -19.21 9.84 -2.06
CA LEU A 8 -18.22 10.13 -1.01
C LEU A 8 -17.25 11.21 -1.50
N ARG A 9 -16.98 12.18 -0.64
CA ARG A 9 -15.98 13.22 -0.87
C ARG A 9 -14.69 12.81 -0.18
N LEU A 10 -13.60 12.70 -0.92
CA LEU A 10 -12.30 12.32 -0.41
C LEU A 10 -11.33 13.50 -0.45
N ALA A 11 -10.41 13.56 0.52
CA ALA A 11 -9.23 14.41 0.45
C ALA A 11 -8.00 13.57 0.05
N MET A 12 -7.14 14.11 -0.82
CA MET A 12 -5.81 13.58 -1.14
C MET A 12 -4.76 14.46 -0.49
N LEU A 13 -3.98 13.90 0.44
CA LEU A 13 -3.14 14.68 1.34
C LEU A 13 -1.70 14.19 1.36
N GLY A 14 -0.80 15.05 0.92
CA GLY A 14 0.64 14.85 0.91
C GLY A 14 1.19 14.38 -0.43
N MET A 15 2.33 14.96 -0.81
CA MET A 15 3.15 14.55 -1.95
C MET A 15 4.62 14.82 -1.62
N ILE A 16 5.40 13.76 -1.48
CA ILE A 16 6.84 13.83 -1.20
C ILE A 16 7.65 13.40 -2.41
N GLU A 17 8.94 13.69 -2.42
CA GLU A 17 9.84 13.35 -3.52
C GLU A 17 9.79 11.86 -3.87
N GLY A 18 9.65 11.56 -5.15
CA GLY A 18 9.60 10.20 -5.69
C GLY A 18 8.27 9.47 -5.48
N ASN A 19 7.23 10.15 -4.93
CA ASN A 19 5.89 9.61 -4.78
C ASN A 19 4.85 10.42 -5.57
N GLY A 20 4.35 9.85 -6.66
CA GLY A 20 3.33 10.44 -7.55
C GLY A 20 1.90 9.98 -7.24
N HIS A 21 1.62 9.38 -6.08
CA HIS A 21 0.29 8.87 -5.75
C HIS A 21 -0.82 9.90 -5.86
N PRO A 22 -0.64 11.20 -5.50
CA PRO A 22 -1.69 12.20 -5.70
C PRO A 22 -2.15 12.33 -7.17
N TYR A 23 -1.21 12.32 -8.13
CA TYR A 23 -1.57 12.27 -9.55
C TYR A 23 -2.32 10.99 -9.92
N SER A 24 -1.74 9.86 -9.54
CA SER A 24 -2.20 8.53 -9.90
C SER A 24 -3.56 8.19 -9.29
N TRP A 25 -3.65 8.22 -7.99
CA TRP A 25 -4.84 7.77 -7.26
C TRP A 25 -6.03 8.68 -7.46
N SER A 26 -5.78 10.00 -7.49
CA SER A 26 -6.86 10.94 -7.80
C SER A 26 -7.38 10.78 -9.23
N ALA A 27 -6.50 10.55 -10.20
CA ALA A 27 -6.89 10.26 -11.57
C ALA A 27 -7.71 8.96 -11.68
N ILE A 28 -7.32 7.91 -10.96
CA ILE A 28 -8.07 6.63 -10.94
C ILE A 28 -9.47 6.81 -10.34
N VAL A 29 -9.63 7.67 -9.33
CA VAL A 29 -10.94 7.93 -8.70
C VAL A 29 -11.78 8.88 -9.55
N ASN A 30 -11.22 9.98 -10.05
CA ASN A 30 -11.96 11.09 -10.69
C ASN A 30 -12.07 11.00 -12.20
N GLY A 31 -11.15 10.30 -12.86
CA GLY A 31 -10.74 10.56 -14.24
C GLY A 31 -9.63 11.62 -14.28
N PHE A 32 -9.17 11.95 -15.47
CA PHE A 32 -8.07 12.91 -15.65
C PHE A 32 -8.23 13.74 -16.93
N ASP A 33 -7.61 14.92 -16.94
CA ASP A 33 -7.43 15.72 -18.16
C ASP A 33 -6.16 15.24 -18.88
N PRO A 34 -6.25 14.73 -20.12
CA PRO A 34 -5.07 14.19 -20.82
C PRO A 34 -3.97 15.21 -21.08
N ALA A 35 -4.33 16.48 -21.36
CA ALA A 35 -3.39 17.53 -21.68
C ALA A 35 -2.61 17.98 -20.42
N ALA A 36 -3.30 18.14 -19.29
CA ALA A 36 -2.70 18.46 -18.01
C ALA A 36 -1.90 17.25 -17.47
N MET A 37 -2.43 16.02 -17.58
CA MET A 37 -1.75 14.80 -17.15
C MET A 37 -0.46 14.55 -17.94
N ALA A 38 -0.37 14.96 -19.19
CA ALA A 38 0.87 14.85 -19.98
C ALA A 38 2.06 15.63 -19.37
N GLN A 39 1.81 16.56 -18.45
CA GLN A 39 2.84 17.29 -17.71
C GLN A 39 3.25 16.61 -16.39
N CYS A 40 2.66 15.44 -16.06
CA CYS A 40 2.99 14.69 -14.85
C CYS A 40 4.46 14.24 -14.91
N PRO A 41 5.27 14.52 -13.85
CA PRO A 41 6.70 14.22 -13.86
C PRO A 41 7.04 12.73 -13.65
N TYR A 42 6.03 11.87 -13.55
CA TYR A 42 6.18 10.45 -13.28
C TYR A 42 5.83 9.58 -14.50
N PRO A 43 6.81 9.16 -15.33
CA PRO A 43 6.56 8.41 -16.57
C PRO A 43 5.79 7.10 -16.38
N ALA A 44 5.96 6.44 -15.24
CA ALA A 44 5.21 5.23 -14.92
C ALA A 44 3.69 5.48 -14.85
N ILE A 45 3.27 6.62 -14.31
CA ILE A 45 1.85 7.01 -14.23
C ILE A 45 1.29 7.23 -15.63
N LEU A 46 2.01 7.98 -16.46
CA LEU A 46 1.62 8.21 -17.85
C LEU A 46 1.47 6.89 -18.62
N ASN A 47 2.37 5.93 -18.38
CA ASN A 47 2.38 4.66 -19.08
C ASN A 47 1.14 3.81 -18.77
N TYR A 48 0.75 3.63 -17.49
CA TYR A 48 -0.42 2.78 -17.19
C TYR A 48 -1.76 3.50 -17.35
N LEU A 49 -1.85 4.82 -17.11
CA LEU A 49 -3.06 5.60 -17.43
C LEU A 49 -3.27 5.70 -18.94
N GLY A 50 -2.22 5.89 -19.73
CA GLY A 50 -2.28 5.95 -21.19
C GLY A 50 -2.75 4.66 -21.88
N LYS A 51 -2.76 3.53 -21.17
CA LYS A 51 -3.35 2.26 -21.65
C LYS A 51 -4.85 2.18 -21.45
N GLN A 52 -5.44 3.10 -20.69
CA GLN A 52 -6.86 3.12 -20.39
C GLN A 52 -7.59 4.07 -21.35
N ARG A 53 -8.87 3.78 -21.62
CA ARG A 53 -9.74 4.75 -22.27
C ARG A 53 -10.11 5.80 -21.24
N VAL A 54 -9.92 7.07 -21.56
CA VAL A 54 -10.09 8.19 -20.60
C VAL A 54 -11.49 8.19 -19.97
N GLU A 55 -12.52 7.91 -20.78
CA GLU A 55 -13.91 7.83 -20.36
C GLU A 55 -14.22 6.71 -19.36
N ASP A 56 -13.36 5.68 -19.28
CA ASP A 56 -13.53 4.52 -18.39
C ASP A 56 -12.73 4.69 -17.07
N VAL A 57 -11.84 5.69 -17.00
CA VAL A 57 -11.05 5.95 -15.80
C VAL A 57 -11.88 6.69 -14.77
N ARG A 58 -12.56 5.94 -13.91
CA ARG A 58 -13.34 6.45 -12.78
C ARG A 58 -13.68 5.34 -11.80
N ILE A 59 -13.84 5.68 -10.53
CA ILE A 59 -14.49 4.83 -9.52
C ILE A 59 -15.84 5.49 -9.16
N PRO A 60 -16.98 4.87 -9.52
CA PRO A 60 -18.29 5.39 -9.14
C PRO A 60 -18.49 5.44 -7.64
N GLY A 61 -19.28 6.42 -7.16
CA GLY A 61 -19.66 6.53 -5.75
C GLY A 61 -18.66 7.26 -4.86
N ALA A 62 -17.53 7.73 -5.41
CA ALA A 62 -16.57 8.57 -4.70
C ALA A 62 -15.92 9.60 -5.63
N ARG A 63 -15.44 10.68 -5.05
CA ARG A 63 -14.68 11.73 -5.73
C ARG A 63 -13.63 12.32 -4.81
N VAL A 64 -12.39 12.46 -5.28
CA VAL A 64 -11.39 13.32 -4.65
C VAL A 64 -11.76 14.77 -4.90
N THR A 65 -12.17 15.48 -3.86
CA THR A 65 -12.67 16.86 -3.93
C THR A 65 -11.70 17.88 -3.37
N HIS A 66 -10.76 17.46 -2.52
CA HIS A 66 -9.79 18.33 -1.87
C HIS A 66 -8.38 17.76 -2.01
N LEU A 67 -7.42 18.65 -2.18
CA LEU A 67 -6.00 18.33 -2.33
C LEU A 67 -5.15 19.24 -1.47
N TRP A 68 -4.16 18.65 -0.83
CA TRP A 68 -3.01 19.34 -0.24
C TRP A 68 -1.71 18.60 -0.61
N THR A 69 -0.66 19.35 -0.93
CA THR A 69 0.69 18.82 -1.23
C THR A 69 1.73 19.49 -0.34
N ASP A 70 2.81 18.77 -0.02
CA ASP A 70 3.91 19.28 0.81
C ASP A 70 4.59 20.49 0.15
N ASP A 71 4.80 20.47 -1.17
CA ASP A 71 5.16 21.67 -1.94
C ASP A 71 3.88 22.28 -2.55
N PRO A 72 3.51 23.51 -2.14
CA PRO A 72 2.34 24.20 -2.70
C PRO A 72 2.39 24.40 -4.22
N ALA A 73 3.57 24.39 -4.83
CA ALA A 73 3.72 24.55 -6.28
C ALA A 73 3.23 23.33 -7.09
N ASP A 74 3.10 22.18 -6.46
CA ASP A 74 2.62 20.97 -7.10
C ASP A 74 1.09 20.85 -7.09
N ALA A 75 0.42 21.38 -6.08
CA ALA A 75 -1.02 21.23 -5.91
C ALA A 75 -1.85 21.68 -7.14
N PRO A 76 -1.59 22.86 -7.77
CA PRO A 76 -2.32 23.27 -8.97
C PRO A 76 -2.14 22.31 -10.15
N LYS A 77 -0.95 21.72 -10.31
CA LYS A 77 -0.64 20.77 -11.39
C LYS A 77 -1.38 19.45 -11.17
N VAL A 78 -1.34 18.91 -9.95
CA VAL A 78 -2.08 17.70 -9.58
C VAL A 78 -3.58 17.92 -9.72
N ALA A 79 -4.10 19.05 -9.23
CA ALA A 79 -5.52 19.37 -9.29
C ALA A 79 -6.04 19.45 -10.74
N ALA A 80 -5.30 20.13 -11.62
CA ALA A 80 -5.64 20.22 -13.04
C ALA A 80 -5.60 18.84 -13.73
N ALA A 81 -4.53 18.08 -13.49
CA ALA A 81 -4.36 16.76 -14.10
C ALA A 81 -5.42 15.75 -13.65
N SER A 82 -5.82 15.76 -12.37
CA SER A 82 -6.70 14.75 -11.77
C SER A 82 -8.09 15.28 -11.42
N LEU A 83 -8.49 16.42 -12.02
CA LEU A 83 -9.84 17.01 -11.95
C LEU A 83 -10.32 17.27 -10.51
N ILE A 84 -9.42 17.73 -9.64
CA ILE A 84 -9.73 18.03 -8.23
C ILE A 84 -10.15 19.50 -8.12
N PRO A 85 -11.36 19.80 -7.58
CA PRO A 85 -11.90 21.15 -7.60
C PRO A 85 -11.29 22.09 -6.55
N ASN A 86 -10.81 21.59 -5.43
CA ASN A 86 -10.35 22.44 -4.32
C ASN A 86 -8.91 22.10 -3.91
N VAL A 87 -8.06 23.10 -3.87
CA VAL A 87 -6.73 23.06 -3.26
C VAL A 87 -6.81 23.83 -1.93
N VAL A 88 -6.32 23.21 -0.85
CA VAL A 88 -6.33 23.83 0.49
C VAL A 88 -4.92 24.24 0.91
N SER A 89 -4.84 25.22 1.81
CA SER A 89 -3.57 25.78 2.29
C SER A 89 -2.93 24.92 3.38
N LYS A 90 -3.75 24.22 4.15
CA LYS A 90 -3.33 23.30 5.22
C LYS A 90 -4.11 22.00 5.08
N PRO A 91 -3.51 20.85 5.42
CA PRO A 91 -4.19 19.57 5.31
C PRO A 91 -5.45 19.48 6.19
N GLU A 92 -5.45 20.14 7.36
CA GLU A 92 -6.58 20.15 8.30
C GLU A 92 -7.79 20.95 7.78
N ASP A 93 -7.62 21.84 6.80
CA ASP A 93 -8.71 22.62 6.21
C ASP A 93 -9.76 21.76 5.52
N VAL A 94 -9.48 20.46 5.29
CA VAL A 94 -10.46 19.52 4.71
C VAL A 94 -11.45 18.96 5.75
N ILE A 95 -11.18 19.13 7.07
CA ILE A 95 -12.04 18.62 8.13
C ILE A 95 -13.42 19.31 8.07
N GLY A 96 -14.49 18.52 8.06
CA GLY A 96 -15.86 19.00 7.87
C GLY A 96 -16.29 19.16 6.40
N HIS A 97 -15.37 19.06 5.44
CA HIS A 97 -15.65 19.20 4.02
C HIS A 97 -15.63 17.86 3.26
N VAL A 98 -14.98 16.84 3.82
CA VAL A 98 -14.82 15.50 3.20
C VAL A 98 -15.37 14.40 4.12
N ASP A 99 -15.63 13.25 3.53
CA ASP A 99 -16.14 12.08 4.22
C ASP A 99 -15.00 11.10 4.62
N ALA A 100 -13.81 11.22 4.02
CA ALA A 100 -12.58 10.49 4.40
C ALA A 100 -11.32 11.19 3.85
N ALA A 101 -10.16 10.87 4.44
CA ALA A 101 -8.86 11.36 4.01
C ALA A 101 -7.96 10.23 3.51
N ILE A 102 -7.17 10.50 2.47
CA ILE A 102 -6.10 9.63 1.96
C ILE A 102 -4.77 10.32 2.22
N ILE A 103 -3.96 9.76 3.10
CA ILE A 103 -2.57 10.19 3.32
C ILE A 103 -1.72 9.48 2.28
N SER A 104 -1.29 10.21 1.27
CA SER A 104 -0.70 9.67 0.04
C SER A 104 0.83 9.77 -0.02
N THR A 105 1.48 9.87 1.12
CA THR A 105 2.94 9.77 1.25
C THR A 105 3.35 8.35 1.60
N ASP A 106 4.53 7.89 1.15
CA ASP A 106 5.02 6.53 1.39
C ASP A 106 6.18 6.49 2.41
N ASP A 107 6.16 7.42 3.37
CA ASP A 107 7.11 7.47 4.50
C ASP A 107 6.41 7.05 5.79
N GLY A 108 6.64 5.79 6.20
CA GLY A 108 6.02 5.21 7.38
C GLY A 108 6.47 5.82 8.72
N ASP A 109 7.59 6.54 8.75
CA ASP A 109 8.06 7.24 9.95
C ASP A 109 7.37 8.62 10.15
N ASP A 110 6.63 9.13 9.15
CA ASP A 110 5.93 10.42 9.21
C ASP A 110 4.39 10.29 9.30
N HIS A 111 3.84 9.11 9.12
CA HIS A 111 2.39 8.91 9.03
C HIS A 111 1.64 9.27 10.31
N ILE A 112 2.19 8.98 11.50
CA ILE A 112 1.53 9.33 12.77
C ILE A 112 1.21 10.82 12.86
N ARG A 113 2.16 11.66 12.53
CA ARG A 113 1.98 13.12 12.55
C ARG A 113 0.91 13.56 11.54
N ARG A 114 0.93 12.98 10.34
CA ARG A 114 0.00 13.35 9.26
C ARG A 114 -1.43 12.89 9.51
N VAL A 115 -1.60 11.70 10.09
CA VAL A 115 -2.91 11.06 10.29
C VAL A 115 -3.65 11.61 11.49
N LYS A 116 -2.92 11.98 12.54
CA LYS A 116 -3.46 12.34 13.86
C LYS A 116 -4.64 13.33 13.81
N PRO A 117 -4.57 14.49 13.12
CA PRO A 117 -5.67 15.44 13.11
C PRO A 117 -6.98 14.87 12.57
N PHE A 118 -6.89 13.98 11.58
CA PHE A 118 -8.06 13.38 10.94
C PHE A 118 -8.70 12.30 11.81
N ILE A 119 -7.89 11.48 12.48
CA ILE A 119 -8.38 10.48 13.45
C ILE A 119 -9.03 11.18 14.64
N GLU A 120 -8.43 12.24 15.17
CA GLU A 120 -9.00 13.04 16.26
C GLU A 120 -10.32 13.74 15.85
N ALA A 121 -10.48 14.07 14.57
CA ALA A 121 -11.72 14.57 14.00
C ALA A 121 -12.75 13.47 13.67
N GLY A 122 -12.44 12.20 13.90
CA GLY A 122 -13.32 11.06 13.61
C GLY A 122 -13.45 10.72 12.12
N LEU A 123 -12.54 11.24 11.26
CA LEU A 123 -12.54 10.92 9.84
C LEU A 123 -11.91 9.54 9.58
N PRO A 124 -12.55 8.69 8.75
CA PRO A 124 -11.90 7.52 8.18
C PRO A 124 -10.66 7.91 7.38
N VAL A 125 -9.60 7.09 7.49
CA VAL A 125 -8.35 7.38 6.80
C VAL A 125 -7.83 6.17 6.02
N PHE A 126 -7.37 6.42 4.79
CA PHE A 126 -6.46 5.54 4.09
C PHE A 126 -5.04 6.07 4.30
N VAL A 127 -4.14 5.22 4.77
CA VAL A 127 -2.72 5.56 4.97
C VAL A 127 -1.91 4.80 3.94
N ASP A 128 -1.13 5.50 3.13
CA ASP A 128 -0.23 4.82 2.19
C ASP A 128 0.74 3.89 2.93
N LYS A 129 1.22 2.94 2.24
CA LYS A 129 2.14 1.92 2.75
C LYS A 129 3.61 2.43 2.81
N PRO A 130 4.37 1.95 3.76
CA PRO A 130 3.98 1.18 4.92
C PRO A 130 3.27 2.06 5.95
N MET A 131 2.29 1.52 6.67
CA MET A 131 1.55 2.27 7.69
C MET A 131 2.47 2.81 8.80
N ALA A 132 3.43 1.99 9.24
CA ALA A 132 4.44 2.34 10.23
C ALA A 132 5.70 1.48 10.03
N THR A 133 6.87 2.00 10.42
CA THR A 133 8.17 1.31 10.32
C THR A 133 8.89 1.19 11.66
N ASN A 134 8.23 1.60 12.75
CA ASN A 134 8.72 1.48 14.12
C ASN A 134 7.60 1.07 15.09
N ILE A 135 8.00 0.54 16.25
CA ILE A 135 7.08 -0.01 17.26
C ILE A 135 6.16 1.08 17.86
N ALA A 136 6.69 2.26 18.14
CA ALA A 136 5.93 3.32 18.79
C ALA A 136 4.75 3.76 17.92
N ASP A 137 5.00 3.96 16.64
CA ASP A 137 3.99 4.35 15.67
C ASP A 137 2.98 3.23 15.41
N LEU A 138 3.45 1.99 15.28
CA LEU A 138 2.55 0.84 15.11
C LEU A 138 1.62 0.67 16.32
N ARG A 139 2.15 0.80 17.54
CA ARG A 139 1.36 0.80 18.77
C ARG A 139 0.28 1.89 18.77
N GLN A 140 0.62 3.09 18.33
CA GLN A 140 -0.34 4.19 18.25
C GLN A 140 -1.47 3.90 17.25
N PHE A 141 -1.17 3.31 16.09
CA PHE A 141 -2.20 2.89 15.13
C PHE A 141 -3.11 1.80 15.72
N VAL A 142 -2.54 0.82 16.44
CA VAL A 142 -3.31 -0.22 17.14
C VAL A 142 -4.22 0.40 18.20
N GLN A 143 -3.74 1.37 18.98
CA GLN A 143 -4.55 2.08 19.97
C GLN A 143 -5.71 2.84 19.33
N TRP A 144 -5.46 3.58 18.26
CA TRP A 144 -6.51 4.29 17.53
C TRP A 144 -7.55 3.33 16.95
N HIS A 145 -7.09 2.23 16.35
CA HIS A 145 -8.03 1.22 15.84
C HIS A 145 -8.90 0.61 16.96
N LYS A 146 -8.31 0.26 18.11
CA LYS A 146 -9.05 -0.23 19.29
C LYS A 146 -10.04 0.81 19.84
N ALA A 147 -9.74 2.09 19.69
CA ALA A 147 -10.64 3.19 20.05
C ALA A 147 -11.73 3.45 19.00
N GLY A 148 -11.80 2.67 17.93
CA GLY A 148 -12.84 2.76 16.91
C GLY A 148 -12.47 3.57 15.67
N ALA A 149 -11.23 4.03 15.53
CA ALA A 149 -10.80 4.71 14.31
C ALA A 149 -10.87 3.78 13.09
N VAL A 150 -11.38 4.30 11.99
CA VAL A 150 -11.48 3.58 10.71
C VAL A 150 -10.21 3.86 9.90
N ILE A 151 -9.31 2.89 9.88
CA ILE A 151 -7.99 3.00 9.25
C ILE A 151 -7.83 1.85 8.27
N LEU A 152 -7.41 2.12 7.03
CA LEU A 152 -6.97 1.13 6.06
C LEU A 152 -5.57 1.50 5.55
N SER A 153 -4.69 0.54 5.45
CA SER A 153 -3.39 0.68 4.79
C SER A 153 -3.07 -0.64 4.09
N THR A 154 -2.83 -0.57 2.80
CA THR A 154 -2.47 -1.72 1.96
C THR A 154 -1.64 -1.25 0.78
N SER A 155 -0.93 -2.18 0.13
CA SER A 155 -0.34 -1.97 -1.19
C SER A 155 -1.30 -2.42 -2.29
N GLY A 156 -1.24 -1.76 -3.45
CA GLY A 156 -1.93 -2.24 -4.66
C GLY A 156 -1.56 -3.68 -5.05
N MET A 157 -0.37 -4.17 -4.64
CA MET A 157 0.08 -5.54 -4.91
C MET A 157 -0.88 -6.60 -4.36
N ARG A 158 -1.55 -6.36 -3.23
CA ARG A 158 -2.58 -7.23 -2.65
C ARG A 158 -3.77 -7.45 -3.60
N TYR A 159 -4.05 -6.46 -4.42
CA TYR A 159 -5.22 -6.45 -5.32
C TYR A 159 -4.85 -6.79 -6.78
N ALA A 160 -3.57 -7.03 -7.06
CA ALA A 160 -3.11 -7.42 -8.39
C ALA A 160 -3.64 -8.82 -8.77
N PRO A 161 -4.42 -8.95 -9.85
CA PRO A 161 -4.95 -10.25 -10.27
C PRO A 161 -3.86 -11.28 -10.54
N GLU A 162 -2.69 -10.83 -11.01
CA GLU A 162 -1.55 -11.67 -11.32
C GLU A 162 -0.95 -12.37 -10.10
N MET A 163 -1.23 -11.86 -8.88
CA MET A 163 -0.78 -12.46 -7.62
C MET A 163 -1.79 -13.49 -7.08
N ARG A 164 -2.78 -13.88 -7.87
CA ARG A 164 -3.76 -14.91 -7.53
C ARG A 164 -3.57 -16.13 -8.41
N LEU A 165 -3.52 -17.30 -7.78
CA LEU A 165 -3.37 -18.56 -8.50
C LEU A 165 -4.73 -19.14 -8.88
N SER A 166 -4.87 -19.62 -10.13
CA SER A 166 -5.95 -20.49 -10.51
C SER A 166 -5.78 -21.90 -9.88
N ASP A 167 -6.86 -22.67 -9.83
CA ASP A 167 -6.80 -24.05 -9.34
C ASP A 167 -5.85 -24.91 -10.18
N GLU A 168 -5.78 -24.68 -11.49
CA GLU A 168 -4.86 -25.34 -12.39
C GLU A 168 -3.39 -25.01 -12.06
N GLN A 169 -3.08 -23.75 -11.82
CA GLN A 169 -1.74 -23.33 -11.42
C GLN A 169 -1.34 -23.91 -10.05
N ARG A 170 -2.28 -23.98 -9.10
CA ARG A 170 -2.05 -24.65 -7.80
C ARG A 170 -1.76 -26.12 -7.98
N ALA A 171 -2.52 -26.82 -8.83
CA ALA A 171 -2.30 -28.23 -9.11
C ALA A 171 -0.95 -28.49 -9.78
N GLN A 172 -0.52 -27.63 -10.71
CA GLN A 172 0.80 -27.71 -11.36
C GLN A 172 1.97 -27.49 -10.40
N LEU A 173 1.80 -26.60 -9.40
CA LEU A 173 2.81 -26.36 -8.39
C LEU A 173 2.95 -27.52 -7.39
N GLY A 174 1.84 -28.18 -7.06
CA GLY A 174 1.77 -29.09 -5.91
C GLY A 174 1.88 -28.31 -4.59
N ASP A 175 2.44 -28.93 -3.56
CA ASP A 175 2.65 -28.24 -2.27
C ASP A 175 3.73 -27.15 -2.41
N LEU A 176 3.37 -25.94 -2.05
CA LEU A 176 4.30 -24.81 -2.05
C LEU A 176 5.42 -25.02 -1.01
N ARG A 177 6.66 -24.74 -1.39
CA ARG A 177 7.84 -24.88 -0.53
C ARG A 177 8.58 -23.56 -0.30
N TRP A 178 8.69 -22.76 -1.36
CA TRP A 178 9.43 -21.51 -1.29
C TRP A 178 8.81 -20.44 -2.18
N ILE A 179 8.86 -19.18 -1.72
CA ILE A 179 8.51 -18.01 -2.50
C ILE A 179 9.69 -17.05 -2.50
N THR A 180 10.02 -16.49 -3.65
CA THR A 180 10.93 -15.35 -3.75
C THR A 180 10.21 -14.16 -4.33
N SER A 181 10.42 -12.98 -3.76
CA SER A 181 9.91 -11.72 -4.30
C SER A 181 10.98 -10.66 -4.18
N PHE A 182 11.24 -9.94 -5.26
CA PHE A 182 12.23 -8.87 -5.27
C PHE A 182 11.58 -7.55 -5.67
N THR A 183 12.00 -6.47 -4.99
CA THR A 183 11.57 -5.10 -5.24
C THR A 183 12.78 -4.17 -5.27
N CYS A 184 12.55 -2.90 -5.57
CA CYS A 184 13.58 -1.86 -5.57
C CYS A 184 13.56 -1.02 -4.29
N LYS A 185 14.45 -0.05 -4.21
CA LYS A 185 14.59 0.92 -3.12
C LYS A 185 14.94 0.24 -1.78
N THR A 186 14.44 0.75 -0.66
CA THR A 186 14.77 0.27 0.69
C THR A 186 13.70 -0.68 1.23
N TRP A 187 14.11 -1.50 2.19
CA TRP A 187 13.21 -2.42 2.89
C TRP A 187 12.03 -1.67 3.53
N GLU A 188 12.31 -0.58 4.23
CA GLU A 188 11.30 0.21 4.94
C GLU A 188 10.22 0.77 4.03
N ARG A 189 10.56 1.25 2.83
CA ARG A 189 9.59 1.87 1.91
C ARG A 189 8.95 0.88 0.94
N TYR A 190 9.69 -0.17 0.52
CA TYR A 190 9.27 -1.03 -0.59
C TYR A 190 9.15 -2.51 -0.25
N GLY A 191 9.72 -2.98 0.86
CA GLY A 191 9.55 -4.37 1.32
C GLY A 191 8.08 -4.75 1.48
N ILE A 192 7.24 -3.82 1.91
CA ILE A 192 5.80 -4.02 2.04
C ILE A 192 5.10 -4.38 0.73
N HIS A 193 5.54 -3.87 -0.42
CA HIS A 193 4.96 -4.26 -1.70
C HIS A 193 5.19 -5.73 -2.01
N ALA A 194 6.38 -6.24 -1.72
CA ALA A 194 6.71 -7.65 -1.92
C ALA A 194 5.97 -8.55 -0.92
N LEU A 195 5.82 -8.11 0.35
CA LEU A 195 5.01 -8.81 1.34
C LEU A 195 3.54 -8.90 0.93
N GLU A 196 2.95 -7.80 0.48
CA GLU A 196 1.55 -7.73 0.02
C GLU A 196 1.31 -8.47 -1.31
N ALA A 197 2.37 -8.81 -2.06
CA ALA A 197 2.29 -9.72 -3.19
C ALA A 197 2.29 -11.20 -2.76
N VAL A 198 2.96 -11.51 -1.64
CA VAL A 198 3.10 -12.87 -1.10
C VAL A 198 1.92 -13.24 -0.21
N GLU A 199 1.38 -12.30 0.55
CA GLU A 199 0.33 -12.56 1.52
C GLU A 199 -0.94 -13.21 0.91
N PRO A 200 -1.47 -12.79 -0.25
CA PRO A 200 -2.61 -13.47 -0.87
C PRO A 200 -2.36 -14.94 -1.26
N LEU A 201 -1.11 -15.37 -1.29
CA LEU A 201 -0.68 -16.72 -1.62
C LEU A 201 -0.54 -17.62 -0.40
N LEU A 202 -0.17 -17.04 0.77
CA LEU A 202 0.12 -17.76 2.01
C LEU A 202 -0.89 -17.50 3.12
N GLY A 203 -1.49 -16.31 3.16
CA GLY A 203 -2.18 -15.78 4.33
C GLY A 203 -1.21 -15.22 5.39
N PRO A 204 -1.75 -14.77 6.54
CA PRO A 204 -0.98 -14.35 7.70
C PRO A 204 -0.26 -15.53 8.37
N ASP A 205 0.46 -15.28 9.46
CA ASP A 205 1.21 -16.24 10.28
C ASP A 205 2.71 -16.35 9.90
N PHE A 206 3.35 -15.22 9.60
CA PHE A 206 4.82 -15.16 9.58
C PHE A 206 5.39 -15.37 10.98
N LEU A 207 6.44 -16.19 11.10
CA LEU A 207 7.01 -16.58 12.38
C LEU A 207 8.30 -15.83 12.70
N THR A 208 9.22 -15.75 11.72
CA THR A 208 10.53 -15.12 11.92
C THR A 208 10.97 -14.35 10.69
N VAL A 209 11.84 -13.35 10.93
CA VAL A 209 12.59 -12.65 9.89
C VAL A 209 14.06 -12.67 10.22
N GLN A 210 14.90 -12.91 9.22
CA GLN A 210 16.35 -12.79 9.29
C GLN A 210 16.88 -11.99 8.11
N ALA A 211 17.63 -10.92 8.39
CA ALA A 211 18.22 -10.07 7.36
C ALA A 211 19.58 -10.62 6.90
N LEU A 212 19.77 -10.60 5.58
CA LEU A 212 21.06 -10.71 4.89
C LEU A 212 21.22 -9.40 4.11
N SER A 213 21.92 -8.43 4.66
CA SER A 213 21.98 -7.06 4.13
C SER A 213 23.42 -6.69 3.80
N ASP A 214 23.58 -5.93 2.70
CA ASP A 214 24.84 -5.33 2.29
C ASP A 214 24.64 -3.92 1.70
N ALA A 215 25.66 -3.35 1.08
CA ALA A 215 25.57 -2.03 0.47
C ALA A 215 24.60 -1.95 -0.74
N GLY A 216 24.21 -3.08 -1.34
CA GLY A 216 23.31 -3.17 -2.48
C GLY A 216 21.83 -3.23 -2.10
N GLY A 217 21.54 -3.52 -0.84
CA GLY A 217 20.16 -3.61 -0.34
C GLY A 217 19.96 -4.63 0.76
N ASP A 218 18.72 -4.91 1.04
CA ASP A 218 18.29 -5.85 2.07
C ASP A 218 17.68 -7.10 1.44
N VAL A 219 18.09 -8.28 1.89
CA VAL A 219 17.46 -9.56 1.58
C VAL A 219 16.97 -10.17 2.90
N MET A 220 15.67 -10.39 3.00
CA MET A 220 15.03 -10.94 4.19
C MET A 220 14.64 -12.40 3.94
N HIS A 221 15.06 -13.28 4.83
CA HIS A 221 14.57 -14.64 4.89
C HIS A 221 13.49 -14.74 5.97
N LEU A 222 12.31 -15.21 5.58
CA LEU A 222 11.14 -15.33 6.44
C LEU A 222 10.70 -16.81 6.54
N THR A 223 10.23 -17.18 7.72
CA THR A 223 9.54 -18.45 7.92
C THR A 223 8.05 -18.22 8.17
N HIS A 224 7.23 -19.13 7.69
CA HIS A 224 5.78 -19.07 7.83
C HIS A 224 5.26 -20.34 8.50
N ARG A 225 4.13 -20.25 9.22
CA ARG A 225 3.52 -21.38 9.95
C ARG A 225 3.20 -22.60 9.08
N SER A 226 2.86 -22.37 7.80
CA SER A 226 2.63 -23.46 6.83
C SER A 226 3.90 -24.28 6.51
N GLY A 227 5.09 -23.86 6.96
CA GLY A 227 6.38 -24.44 6.61
C GLY A 227 6.98 -23.89 5.32
N VAL A 228 6.26 -23.05 4.57
CA VAL A 228 6.79 -22.37 3.39
C VAL A 228 7.85 -21.35 3.82
N ARG A 229 8.93 -21.27 3.06
CA ARG A 229 9.99 -20.26 3.23
C ARG A 229 9.75 -19.11 2.26
N VAL A 230 10.06 -17.90 2.69
CA VAL A 230 9.94 -16.72 1.84
C VAL A 230 11.26 -15.96 1.85
N THR A 231 11.72 -15.54 0.69
CA THR A 231 12.85 -14.63 0.55
C THR A 231 12.39 -13.37 -0.16
N ILE A 232 12.55 -12.23 0.49
CA ILE A 232 12.21 -10.92 -0.07
C ILE A 232 13.47 -10.08 -0.15
N GLY A 233 13.75 -9.56 -1.35
CA GLY A 233 14.84 -8.61 -1.58
C GLY A 233 14.30 -7.21 -1.87
N ALA A 234 14.83 -6.19 -1.17
CA ALA A 234 14.67 -4.77 -1.49
C ALA A 234 16.06 -4.24 -1.92
N LEU A 235 16.31 -4.21 -3.22
CA LEU A 235 17.60 -3.86 -3.81
C LEU A 235 17.55 -2.43 -4.33
N HIS A 236 18.46 -1.56 -3.91
CA HIS A 236 18.37 -0.12 -4.05
C HIS A 236 18.06 0.36 -5.48
N ASP A 237 18.67 -0.23 -6.49
CA ASP A 237 18.59 0.18 -7.90
C ASP A 237 17.89 -0.83 -8.82
N ALA A 238 17.35 -1.92 -8.27
CA ALA A 238 16.73 -2.99 -9.04
C ALA A 238 15.27 -2.67 -9.45
N TYR A 239 15.04 -1.51 -10.06
CA TYR A 239 13.70 -1.03 -10.43
C TYR A 239 12.92 -2.00 -11.33
N GLY A 240 13.61 -2.79 -12.18
CA GLY A 240 12.99 -3.81 -13.01
C GLY A 240 12.43 -5.01 -12.24
N SER A 241 12.75 -5.16 -10.95
CA SER A 241 12.29 -6.28 -10.11
C SER A 241 10.95 -6.04 -9.44
N PHE A 242 10.43 -4.80 -9.46
CA PHE A 242 9.15 -4.48 -8.82
C PHE A 242 8.02 -5.36 -9.35
N GLY A 243 7.31 -6.02 -8.46
CA GLY A 243 6.19 -6.90 -8.79
C GLY A 243 6.57 -8.27 -9.37
N ALA A 244 7.82 -8.71 -9.19
CA ALA A 244 8.27 -10.05 -9.55
C ALA A 244 8.17 -10.99 -8.34
N VAL A 245 7.43 -12.10 -8.51
CA VAL A 245 7.29 -13.16 -7.51
C VAL A 245 7.56 -14.50 -8.19
N HIS A 246 8.31 -15.40 -7.55
CA HIS A 246 8.54 -16.73 -8.07
C HIS A 246 8.17 -17.77 -7.02
N LEU A 247 7.35 -18.74 -7.41
CA LEU A 247 6.82 -19.80 -6.59
C LEU A 247 7.52 -21.11 -6.91
N TYR A 248 7.90 -21.86 -5.87
CA TYR A 248 8.54 -23.17 -5.99
C TYR A 248 7.73 -24.19 -5.19
N GLY A 249 7.17 -25.17 -5.89
CA GLY A 249 6.37 -26.25 -5.33
C GLY A 249 7.00 -27.63 -5.52
N THR A 250 6.32 -28.65 -5.02
CA THR A 250 6.80 -30.05 -5.10
C THR A 250 6.73 -30.64 -6.51
N GLN A 251 5.91 -30.06 -7.40
CA GLN A 251 5.70 -30.57 -8.75
C GLN A 251 6.12 -29.58 -9.84
N GLY A 252 6.34 -28.30 -9.50
CA GLY A 252 6.72 -27.29 -10.46
C GLY A 252 7.12 -25.97 -9.85
N GLN A 253 7.34 -24.99 -10.72
CA GLN A 253 7.61 -23.60 -10.36
C GLN A 253 6.76 -22.67 -11.23
N LEU A 254 6.47 -21.47 -10.73
CA LEU A 254 5.67 -20.48 -11.44
C LEU A 254 6.18 -19.07 -11.18
N PRO A 255 6.63 -18.33 -12.22
CA PRO A 255 6.88 -16.91 -12.12
C PRO A 255 5.56 -16.12 -12.24
N LEU A 256 5.34 -15.19 -11.32
CA LEU A 256 4.28 -14.20 -11.38
C LEU A 256 4.89 -12.82 -11.57
N ARG A 257 4.20 -11.95 -12.28
CA ARG A 257 4.68 -10.60 -12.50
C ARG A 257 3.51 -9.64 -12.60
N LEU A 258 3.61 -8.51 -11.88
CA LEU A 258 2.69 -7.39 -12.04
C LEU A 258 2.80 -6.83 -13.47
N THR A 259 1.71 -6.82 -14.20
CA THR A 259 1.61 -6.29 -15.56
C THR A 259 0.59 -5.15 -15.65
N ASP A 260 -0.37 -5.12 -14.73
CA ASP A 260 -1.46 -4.15 -14.69
C ASP A 260 -1.46 -3.33 -13.37
N THR A 261 -0.57 -2.35 -13.33
CA THR A 261 -0.46 -1.41 -12.19
C THR A 261 -1.74 -0.60 -12.00
N TYR A 262 -2.46 -0.26 -13.09
CA TYR A 262 -3.70 0.49 -12.99
C TYR A 262 -4.76 -0.29 -12.20
N ASN A 263 -5.03 -1.54 -12.56
CA ASN A 263 -6.02 -2.37 -11.87
C ASN A 263 -5.59 -2.73 -10.43
N ALA A 264 -4.31 -2.88 -10.17
CA ALA A 264 -3.79 -3.07 -8.81
C ALA A 264 -4.11 -1.86 -7.92
N PHE A 265 -3.81 -0.63 -8.34
CA PHE A 265 -4.16 0.58 -7.59
C PHE A 265 -5.67 0.83 -7.54
N ARG A 266 -6.37 0.58 -8.64
CA ARG A 266 -7.83 0.69 -8.66
C ARG A 266 -8.48 -0.25 -7.66
N GLY A 267 -8.03 -1.50 -7.57
CA GLY A 267 -8.52 -2.48 -6.59
C GLY A 267 -8.34 -2.01 -5.14
N GLN A 268 -7.19 -1.45 -4.81
CA GLN A 268 -6.90 -0.87 -3.49
C GLN A 268 -7.85 0.29 -3.14
N LEU A 269 -8.08 1.20 -4.08
CA LEU A 269 -8.96 2.36 -3.88
C LEU A 269 -10.44 1.94 -3.81
N VAL A 270 -10.87 0.99 -4.64
CA VAL A 270 -12.21 0.39 -4.55
C VAL A 270 -12.42 -0.26 -3.19
N ALA A 271 -11.46 -1.02 -2.68
CA ALA A 271 -11.56 -1.66 -1.37
C ALA A 271 -11.76 -0.63 -0.23
N PHE A 272 -11.09 0.52 -0.30
CA PHE A 272 -11.30 1.61 0.66
C PHE A 272 -12.68 2.24 0.52
N ILE A 273 -13.09 2.56 -0.70
CA ILE A 273 -14.40 3.16 -0.99
C ILE A 273 -15.53 2.23 -0.55
N ASP A 274 -15.45 0.94 -0.87
CA ASP A 274 -16.42 -0.06 -0.47
C ASP A 274 -16.49 -0.20 1.07
N MET A 275 -15.35 -0.16 1.76
CA MET A 275 -15.31 -0.14 3.22
C MET A 275 -16.07 1.06 3.79
N LEU A 276 -15.90 2.25 3.22
CA LEU A 276 -16.61 3.46 3.65
C LEU A 276 -18.11 3.36 3.40
N GLN A 277 -18.53 2.74 2.28
CA GLN A 277 -19.93 2.63 1.89
C GLN A 277 -20.69 1.53 2.64
N THR A 278 -20.00 0.44 2.99
CA THR A 278 -20.63 -0.77 3.57
C THR A 278 -20.34 -0.95 5.06
N GLY A 279 -19.32 -0.30 5.58
CA GLY A 279 -18.80 -0.54 6.93
C GLY A 279 -18.01 -1.86 7.07
N THR A 280 -17.86 -2.62 5.99
CA THR A 280 -17.17 -3.92 6.01
C THR A 280 -15.70 -3.74 5.61
N ARG A 281 -14.78 -4.15 6.47
CA ARG A 281 -13.34 -4.10 6.16
C ARG A 281 -12.98 -5.12 5.08
N PRO A 282 -12.10 -4.77 4.12
CA PRO A 282 -11.64 -5.70 3.08
C PRO A 282 -10.70 -6.80 3.63
N LEU A 283 -10.05 -6.55 4.76
CA LEU A 283 -9.17 -7.48 5.48
C LEU A 283 -9.17 -7.13 6.98
N PRO A 284 -8.88 -8.10 7.87
CA PRO A 284 -8.67 -7.84 9.29
C PRO A 284 -7.54 -6.83 9.50
N PHE A 285 -7.69 -5.93 10.48
CA PHE A 285 -6.63 -4.95 10.78
C PHE A 285 -5.34 -5.63 11.27
N ASP A 286 -5.49 -6.76 11.97
CA ASP A 286 -4.38 -7.53 12.51
C ASP A 286 -3.44 -8.07 11.41
N GLU A 287 -3.94 -8.33 10.19
CA GLU A 287 -3.08 -8.68 9.04
C GLU A 287 -2.16 -7.50 8.65
N THR A 288 -2.70 -6.27 8.63
CA THR A 288 -1.87 -5.08 8.40
C THR A 288 -0.84 -4.91 9.53
N VAL A 289 -1.24 -5.12 10.78
CA VAL A 289 -0.33 -5.04 11.95
C VAL A 289 0.79 -6.08 11.83
N GLU A 290 0.47 -7.31 11.42
CA GLU A 290 1.48 -8.37 11.23
C GLU A 290 2.48 -8.00 10.14
N LEU A 291 2.03 -7.47 8.99
CA LEU A 291 2.94 -7.05 7.92
C LEU A 291 3.85 -5.91 8.36
N MET A 292 3.34 -4.95 9.17
CA MET A 292 4.19 -3.92 9.76
C MET A 292 5.19 -4.53 10.76
N ALA A 293 4.76 -5.53 11.54
CA ALA A 293 5.67 -6.26 12.43
C ALA A 293 6.79 -6.97 11.65
N VAL A 294 6.49 -7.51 10.47
CA VAL A 294 7.51 -8.10 9.57
C VAL A 294 8.51 -7.03 9.08
N ILE A 295 8.04 -5.84 8.67
CA ILE A 295 8.91 -4.73 8.27
C ILE A 295 9.83 -4.32 9.42
N ILE A 296 9.28 -4.13 10.62
CA ILE A 296 10.02 -3.75 11.83
C ILE A 296 11.02 -4.84 12.23
N ALA A 297 10.63 -6.11 12.16
CA ALA A 297 11.50 -7.24 12.44
C ALA A 297 12.69 -7.31 11.48
N GLY A 298 12.48 -7.05 10.19
CA GLY A 298 13.56 -7.00 9.20
C GLY A 298 14.56 -5.88 9.50
N ARG A 299 14.05 -4.67 9.81
CA ARG A 299 14.90 -3.56 10.25
C ARG A 299 15.70 -3.91 11.50
N ARG A 300 15.05 -4.46 12.53
CA ARG A 300 15.69 -4.89 13.79
C ARG A 300 16.74 -5.99 13.53
N SER A 301 16.43 -6.96 12.67
CA SER A 301 17.39 -8.01 12.30
C SER A 301 18.64 -7.43 11.65
N ARG A 302 18.49 -6.48 10.72
CA ARG A 302 19.63 -5.78 10.09
C ARG A 302 20.46 -5.03 11.12
N GLU A 303 19.83 -4.27 12.02
CA GLU A 303 20.51 -3.54 13.11
C GLU A 303 21.24 -4.48 14.09
N GLN A 304 20.80 -5.73 14.20
CA GLN A 304 21.41 -6.79 15.03
C GLN A 304 22.29 -7.77 14.22
N ASN A 305 22.86 -7.30 13.10
CA ASN A 305 23.77 -8.09 12.26
C ASN A 305 23.20 -9.43 11.77
N GLY A 306 21.92 -9.46 11.38
CA GLY A 306 21.26 -10.64 10.85
C GLY A 306 20.75 -11.62 11.91
N ALA A 307 20.52 -11.16 13.14
CA ALA A 307 19.85 -11.97 14.15
C ALA A 307 18.44 -12.37 13.70
N VAL A 308 18.02 -13.58 14.04
CA VAL A 308 16.64 -14.02 13.82
C VAL A 308 15.72 -13.29 14.79
N ILE A 309 14.71 -12.58 14.25
CA ILE A 309 13.70 -11.87 15.03
C ILE A 309 12.36 -12.61 14.92
N TYR A 310 11.72 -12.86 16.05
CA TYR A 310 10.39 -13.48 16.10
C TYR A 310 9.30 -12.42 15.95
N ILE A 311 8.35 -12.66 15.05
CA ILE A 311 7.22 -11.74 14.83
C ILE A 311 6.36 -11.62 16.08
N ALA A 312 6.19 -12.70 16.85
CA ALA A 312 5.46 -12.69 18.11
C ALA A 312 6.04 -11.70 19.13
N ASP A 313 7.36 -11.50 19.16
CA ASP A 313 8.00 -10.53 20.07
C ASP A 313 7.61 -9.10 19.66
N ILE A 314 7.68 -8.77 18.37
CA ILE A 314 7.27 -7.47 17.84
C ILE A 314 5.79 -7.21 18.13
N LEU A 315 4.92 -8.20 17.87
CA LEU A 315 3.47 -8.08 18.14
C LEU A 315 3.19 -7.89 19.63
N SER A 316 3.90 -8.57 20.52
CA SER A 316 3.75 -8.39 21.98
C SER A 316 4.09 -6.97 22.41
N GLU A 317 5.14 -6.37 21.83
CA GLU A 317 5.54 -4.98 22.08
C GLU A 317 4.48 -3.96 21.59
N THR A 318 3.69 -4.29 20.57
CA THR A 318 2.64 -3.38 20.07
C THR A 318 1.39 -3.35 20.95
N HIS A 319 1.22 -4.35 21.82
CA HIS A 319 0.07 -4.45 22.72
C HIS A 319 0.41 -4.03 24.17
N SER A 320 1.69 -3.79 24.47
CA SER A 320 2.18 -3.27 25.74
C SER A 320 2.02 -1.76 25.83
#